data_eeaab47ee6dad5c0ea89e4fc8dfeabcc
#
_entry.id   eeaab47ee6dad5c0ea89e4fc8dfeabcc
#
_cell.length_a   1.000
_cell.length_b   1.000
_cell.length_c   1.000
_cell.angle_alpha   90.00
_cell.angle_beta   90.00
_cell.angle_gamma   90.00
#
_symmetry.space_group_name_H-M   'P 1'
#
loop_
_entity.id
_entity.type
_entity.pdbx_description
1 polymer ?
#
loop_
_entity_poly.entity_id
_entity_poly.type
_entity_poly.pdbx_seq_one_letter_code
_entity_poly.pdbx_strand_id
1 'polypeptide(L)'
;STVGQKGLQRSMALIEAGADLIVIDTAHGHSSHVLKSVEELKNRFPDIDIVAGNVATKEATRALIKAGANAVKVGIGPGSICTTRIVAGVGVPQFTALLECAEEAEKHGKVIIADGGIKYSGDFAKAIAAGASCVMVGSLLAGTDEAPGEVLYYQGRSVKNYRGMGSVGAMA
;
A
#
# COMPACT_ATOMS: atom_id res chain seq x y z
N SER A 1 -3.63 9.25 -1.52
CA SER A 1 -3.37 10.58 -2.06
C SER A 1 -2.08 10.58 -2.89
N THR A 2 -1.98 11.48 -3.86
CA THR A 2 -0.74 11.72 -4.60
C THR A 2 0.24 12.55 -3.76
N VAL A 3 1.49 12.71 -4.23
CA VAL A 3 2.52 13.50 -3.56
C VAL A 3 2.57 14.95 -4.06
N GLY A 4 3.25 15.84 -3.32
CA GLY A 4 3.41 17.25 -3.66
C GLY A 4 2.17 18.09 -3.42
N GLN A 5 2.14 19.31 -3.97
CA GLN A 5 1.08 20.30 -3.71
C GLN A 5 -0.33 19.80 -4.05
N LYS A 6 -0.50 19.09 -5.16
CA LYS A 6 -1.80 18.50 -5.54
C LYS A 6 -2.23 17.41 -4.54
N GLY A 7 -1.29 16.61 -4.06
CA GLY A 7 -1.54 15.59 -3.05
C GLY A 7 -1.94 16.20 -1.72
N LEU A 8 -1.27 17.28 -1.31
CA LEU A 8 -1.61 18.00 -0.08
C LEU A 8 -3.02 18.62 -0.16
N GLN A 9 -3.35 19.32 -1.24
CA GLN A 9 -4.69 19.87 -1.46
C GLN A 9 -5.77 18.79 -1.41
N ARG A 10 -5.52 17.64 -2.06
CA ARG A 10 -6.45 16.50 -2.03
C ARG A 10 -6.61 15.95 -0.61
N SER A 11 -5.52 15.79 0.13
CA SER A 11 -5.56 15.32 1.53
C SER A 11 -6.34 16.27 2.41
N MET A 12 -6.15 17.59 2.26
CA MET A 12 -6.92 18.60 3.00
C MET A 12 -8.42 18.46 2.76
N ALA A 13 -8.83 18.38 1.49
CA ALA A 13 -10.24 18.22 1.15
C ALA A 13 -10.84 16.91 1.70
N LEU A 14 -10.06 15.83 1.76
CA LEU A 14 -10.49 14.57 2.37
C LEU A 14 -10.65 14.69 3.89
N ILE A 15 -9.73 15.36 4.56
CA ILE A 15 -9.80 15.60 6.01
C ILE A 15 -11.01 16.48 6.34
N GLU A 16 -11.22 17.55 5.58
CA GLU A 16 -12.39 18.45 5.72
C GLU A 16 -13.71 17.70 5.49
N ALA A 17 -13.71 16.68 4.63
CA ALA A 17 -14.85 15.81 4.39
C ALA A 17 -15.03 14.71 5.46
N GLY A 18 -14.18 14.67 6.50
CA GLY A 18 -14.30 13.74 7.63
C GLY A 18 -13.48 12.46 7.50
N ALA A 19 -12.42 12.44 6.70
CA ALA A 19 -11.52 11.28 6.67
C ALA A 19 -10.71 11.18 7.98
N ASP A 20 -10.73 10.02 8.63
CA ASP A 20 -9.99 9.74 9.86
C ASP A 20 -8.51 9.42 9.60
N LEU A 21 -8.18 9.01 8.38
CA LEU A 21 -6.87 8.52 7.99
C LEU A 21 -6.56 8.87 6.53
N ILE A 22 -5.32 9.24 6.25
CA ILE A 22 -4.83 9.50 4.88
C ILE A 22 -3.81 8.45 4.48
N VAL A 23 -4.01 7.85 3.31
CA VAL A 23 -3.04 6.92 2.71
C VAL A 23 -2.26 7.65 1.61
N ILE A 24 -0.94 7.72 1.76
CA ILE A 24 0.01 8.15 0.71
C ILE A 24 0.55 6.89 0.06
N ASP A 25 -0.08 6.50 -1.04
CA ASP A 25 0.20 5.25 -1.76
C ASP A 25 1.01 5.50 -3.01
N THR A 26 2.20 4.95 -3.08
CA THR A 26 3.15 5.15 -4.19
C THR A 26 3.88 3.86 -4.55
N ALA A 27 4.38 3.78 -5.79
CA ALA A 27 5.19 2.65 -6.24
C ALA A 27 6.56 2.60 -5.55
N HIS A 28 7.06 3.74 -5.02
CA HIS A 28 8.33 3.85 -4.32
C HIS A 28 8.24 4.84 -3.16
N GLY A 29 7.87 4.32 -1.98
CA GLY A 29 7.67 5.13 -0.76
C GLY A 29 8.94 5.76 -0.21
N HIS A 30 10.13 5.22 -0.50
CA HIS A 30 11.41 5.76 -0.04
C HIS A 30 11.96 6.87 -0.97
N SER A 31 11.10 7.67 -1.57
CA SER A 31 11.51 8.83 -2.36
C SER A 31 11.44 10.12 -1.54
N SER A 32 12.30 11.09 -1.85
CA SER A 32 12.32 12.38 -1.17
C SER A 32 10.98 13.13 -1.25
N HIS A 33 10.25 12.96 -2.36
CA HIS A 33 8.93 13.57 -2.54
C HIS A 33 7.87 12.95 -1.62
N VAL A 34 7.91 11.64 -1.40
CA VAL A 34 6.99 10.97 -0.48
C VAL A 34 7.30 11.38 0.95
N LEU A 35 8.57 11.32 1.37
CA LEU A 35 8.98 11.70 2.72
C LEU A 35 8.56 13.14 3.06
N LYS A 36 8.84 14.10 2.16
CA LYS A 36 8.40 15.50 2.33
C LYS A 36 6.89 15.64 2.40
N SER A 37 6.13 14.89 1.59
CA SER A 37 4.66 14.94 1.62
C SER A 37 4.09 14.41 2.92
N VAL A 38 4.68 13.33 3.49
CA VAL A 38 4.30 12.80 4.80
C VAL A 38 4.58 13.83 5.90
N GLU A 39 5.78 14.40 5.91
CA GLU A 39 6.22 15.39 6.89
C GLU A 39 5.35 16.66 6.84
N GLU A 40 5.10 17.18 5.65
CA GLU A 40 4.27 18.38 5.44
C GLU A 40 2.83 18.16 5.89
N LEU A 41 2.25 16.98 5.56
CA LEU A 41 0.90 16.63 5.97
C LEU A 41 0.80 16.47 7.49
N LYS A 42 1.77 15.78 8.11
CA LYS A 42 1.79 15.57 9.57
C LYS A 42 1.99 16.84 10.35
N ASN A 43 2.85 17.75 9.87
CA ASN A 43 3.04 19.06 10.49
C ASN A 43 1.77 19.92 10.42
N ARG A 44 1.00 19.81 9.34
CA ARG A 44 -0.22 20.60 9.15
C ARG A 44 -1.43 20.02 9.88
N PHE A 45 -1.49 18.68 10.00
CA PHE A 45 -2.58 17.94 10.65
C PHE A 45 -2.00 16.90 11.62
N PRO A 46 -1.57 17.34 12.82
CA PRO A 46 -0.88 16.46 13.78
C PRO A 46 -1.73 15.28 14.24
N ASP A 47 -3.04 15.44 14.29
CA ASP A 47 -3.99 14.44 14.82
C ASP A 47 -4.42 13.42 13.77
N ILE A 48 -4.17 13.67 12.48
CA ILE A 48 -4.55 12.74 11.41
C ILE A 48 -3.58 11.56 11.35
N ASP A 49 -4.11 10.37 11.22
CA ASP A 49 -3.29 9.18 10.98
C ASP A 49 -2.85 9.11 9.52
N ILE A 50 -1.57 8.81 9.31
CA ILE A 50 -0.97 8.69 7.99
C ILE A 50 -0.41 7.30 7.79
N VAL A 51 -0.91 6.61 6.76
CA VAL A 51 -0.29 5.42 6.19
C VAL A 51 0.53 5.83 4.98
N ALA A 52 1.78 5.41 4.92
CA ALA A 52 2.65 5.72 3.78
C ALA A 52 3.32 4.46 3.23
N GLY A 53 3.51 4.42 1.93
CA GLY A 53 4.17 3.31 1.23
C GLY A 53 4.20 3.50 -0.30
N ASN A 54 4.62 2.45 -1.04
CA ASN A 54 5.07 1.16 -0.53
C ASN A 54 6.59 1.11 -0.37
N VAL A 55 7.01 0.31 0.57
CA VAL A 55 8.42 0.04 0.84
C VAL A 55 8.67 -1.46 1.02
N ALA A 56 9.94 -1.87 1.08
CA ALA A 56 10.31 -3.27 1.26
C ALA A 56 11.55 -3.45 2.14
N THR A 57 12.07 -2.39 2.76
CA THR A 57 13.29 -2.43 3.57
C THR A 57 13.10 -1.70 4.90
N LYS A 58 13.86 -2.09 5.90
CA LYS A 58 13.86 -1.44 7.23
C LYS A 58 14.31 0.02 7.17
N GLU A 59 15.25 0.36 6.30
CA GLU A 59 15.71 1.75 6.13
C GLU A 59 14.59 2.65 5.62
N ALA A 60 13.83 2.18 4.64
CA ALA A 60 12.69 2.89 4.09
C ALA A 60 11.54 3.02 5.13
N THR A 61 11.29 1.95 5.89
CA THR A 61 10.32 1.96 7.00
C THR A 61 10.69 3.01 8.03
N ARG A 62 11.94 3.02 8.48
CA ARG A 62 12.46 4.03 9.41
C ARG A 62 12.32 5.45 8.88
N ALA A 63 12.61 5.67 7.60
CA ALA A 63 12.53 6.99 6.99
C ALA A 63 11.07 7.51 6.98
N LEU A 64 10.09 6.68 6.62
CA LEU A 64 8.68 7.05 6.64
C LEU A 64 8.16 7.33 8.05
N ILE A 65 8.55 6.51 9.03
CA ILE A 65 8.18 6.71 10.44
C ILE A 65 8.75 8.04 10.96
N LYS A 66 10.03 8.34 10.67
CA LYS A 66 10.66 9.61 11.04
C LYS A 66 9.99 10.82 10.38
N ALA A 67 9.47 10.66 9.17
CA ALA A 67 8.70 11.69 8.48
C ALA A 67 7.29 11.90 9.09
N GLY A 68 6.84 11.00 9.99
CA GLY A 68 5.57 11.15 10.70
C GLY A 68 4.49 10.13 10.32
N ALA A 69 4.81 9.07 9.55
CA ALA A 69 3.85 8.03 9.25
C ALA A 69 3.47 7.24 10.52
N ASN A 70 2.18 6.99 10.70
CA ASN A 70 1.61 6.20 11.79
C ASN A 70 1.67 4.71 11.47
N ALA A 71 1.54 4.35 10.19
CA ALA A 71 1.70 2.99 9.69
C ALA A 71 2.42 2.98 8.34
N VAL A 72 3.12 1.87 8.04
CA VAL A 72 3.88 1.72 6.80
C VAL A 72 3.32 0.57 5.97
N LYS A 73 3.04 0.84 4.70
CA LYS A 73 2.55 -0.16 3.76
C LYS A 73 3.71 -0.83 3.03
N VAL A 74 3.81 -2.16 3.19
CA VAL A 74 4.95 -2.97 2.76
C VAL A 74 4.58 -3.87 1.60
N GLY A 75 5.33 -3.75 0.50
CA GLY A 75 5.18 -4.59 -0.69
C GLY A 75 5.61 -3.88 -1.96
N ILE A 76 6.69 -4.34 -2.59
CA ILE A 76 7.15 -3.88 -3.89
C ILE A 76 7.01 -5.00 -4.90
N GLY A 77 5.97 -4.89 -5.74
CA GLY A 77 5.68 -5.81 -6.82
C GLY A 77 5.10 -7.19 -6.48
N PRO A 78 4.56 -7.49 -5.27
CA PRO A 78 4.01 -8.80 -4.98
C PRO A 78 2.58 -8.99 -5.50
N GLY A 79 1.89 -7.93 -5.88
CA GLY A 79 0.51 -7.99 -6.37
C GLY A 79 0.39 -8.77 -7.68
N SER A 80 -0.73 -9.48 -7.85
CA SER A 80 -0.96 -10.34 -9.03
C SER A 80 -1.01 -9.57 -10.35
N ILE A 81 -1.38 -8.28 -10.30
CA ILE A 81 -1.47 -7.39 -11.47
C ILE A 81 -0.19 -6.53 -11.63
N CYS A 82 0.77 -6.63 -10.71
CA CYS A 82 1.95 -5.78 -10.71
C CYS A 82 3.04 -6.34 -11.64
N THR A 83 3.56 -5.50 -12.51
CA THR A 83 4.62 -5.84 -13.46
C THR A 83 6.01 -5.33 -13.04
N THR A 84 6.13 -4.63 -11.92
CA THR A 84 7.39 -4.01 -11.46
C THR A 84 8.54 -5.01 -11.39
N ARG A 85 8.32 -6.20 -10.84
CA ARG A 85 9.36 -7.24 -10.74
C ARG A 85 9.83 -7.76 -12.09
N ILE A 86 8.91 -7.83 -13.06
CA ILE A 86 9.18 -8.37 -14.40
C ILE A 86 9.83 -7.29 -15.27
N VAL A 87 9.27 -6.09 -15.29
CA VAL A 87 9.69 -5.01 -16.19
C VAL A 87 10.90 -4.25 -15.65
N ALA A 88 10.90 -3.90 -14.35
CA ALA A 88 11.97 -3.13 -13.74
C ALA A 88 13.02 -4.00 -13.01
N GLY A 89 12.73 -5.29 -12.78
CA GLY A 89 13.60 -6.18 -12.02
C GLY A 89 13.73 -5.80 -10.53
N VAL A 90 12.82 -4.99 -10.02
CA VAL A 90 12.84 -4.46 -8.65
C VAL A 90 11.84 -5.19 -7.77
N GLY A 91 12.27 -5.61 -6.59
CA GLY A 91 11.41 -6.24 -5.59
C GLY A 91 12.20 -6.96 -4.53
N VAL A 92 11.50 -7.27 -3.44
CA VAL A 92 12.01 -8.11 -2.34
C VAL A 92 10.97 -9.22 -2.12
N PRO A 93 11.37 -10.46 -1.79
CA PRO A 93 10.42 -11.50 -1.39
C PRO A 93 9.53 -10.98 -0.26
N GLN A 94 8.20 -11.08 -0.43
CA GLN A 94 7.25 -10.37 0.44
C GLN A 94 7.41 -10.74 1.92
N PHE A 95 7.59 -12.03 2.23
CA PHE A 95 7.74 -12.47 3.61
C PHE A 95 9.00 -11.88 4.27
N THR A 96 10.13 -11.82 3.54
CA THR A 96 11.37 -11.18 4.01
C THR A 96 11.15 -9.69 4.26
N ALA A 97 10.51 -9.00 3.31
CA ALA A 97 10.20 -7.58 3.47
C ALA A 97 9.33 -7.32 4.71
N LEU A 98 8.33 -8.17 4.97
CA LEU A 98 7.46 -8.04 6.14
C LEU A 98 8.24 -8.21 7.45
N LEU A 99 9.09 -9.25 7.55
CA LEU A 99 9.91 -9.47 8.75
C LEU A 99 10.82 -8.27 9.06
N GLU A 100 11.55 -7.77 8.06
CA GLU A 100 12.46 -6.65 8.24
C GLU A 100 11.74 -5.34 8.59
N CYS A 101 10.64 -5.06 7.89
CA CYS A 101 9.88 -3.84 8.12
C CYS A 101 9.12 -3.88 9.45
N ALA A 102 8.59 -5.05 9.86
CA ALA A 102 7.90 -5.21 11.13
C ALA A 102 8.86 -5.01 12.31
N GLU A 103 10.03 -5.65 12.28
CA GLU A 103 11.07 -5.47 13.28
C GLU A 103 11.45 -3.99 13.46
N GLU A 104 11.55 -3.27 12.36
CA GLU A 104 11.89 -1.84 12.43
C GLU A 104 10.73 -0.99 12.94
N ALA A 105 9.50 -1.26 12.51
CA ALA A 105 8.32 -0.52 12.94
C ALA A 105 8.06 -0.70 14.44
N GLU A 106 8.25 -1.90 14.96
CA GLU A 106 8.09 -2.22 16.38
C GLU A 106 9.00 -1.38 17.28
N LYS A 107 10.26 -1.13 16.87
CA LYS A 107 11.20 -0.26 17.60
C LYS A 107 10.68 1.16 17.82
N HIS A 108 9.75 1.58 16.99
CA HIS A 108 9.14 2.91 17.03
C HIS A 108 7.69 2.90 17.54
N GLY A 109 7.18 1.76 17.99
CA GLY A 109 5.77 1.61 18.39
C GLY A 109 4.79 1.85 17.23
N LYS A 110 5.21 1.54 15.99
CA LYS A 110 4.42 1.69 14.76
C LYS A 110 4.09 0.33 14.16
N VAL A 111 3.15 0.32 13.24
CA VAL A 111 2.63 -0.91 12.63
C VAL A 111 2.92 -0.95 11.13
N ILE A 112 2.87 -2.15 10.56
CA ILE A 112 2.95 -2.35 9.11
C ILE A 112 1.67 -2.98 8.56
N ILE A 113 1.40 -2.68 7.29
CA ILE A 113 0.33 -3.27 6.48
C ILE A 113 0.99 -4.10 5.39
N ALA A 114 0.69 -5.40 5.34
CA ALA A 114 1.18 -6.28 4.28
C ALA A 114 0.36 -6.09 3.01
N ASP A 115 0.96 -5.56 1.96
CA ASP A 115 0.26 -5.24 0.71
C ASP A 115 0.75 -6.10 -0.45
N GLY A 116 -0.17 -6.92 -0.97
CA GLY A 116 0.04 -7.77 -2.14
C GLY A 116 0.59 -9.16 -1.83
N GLY A 117 0.45 -10.05 -2.81
CA GLY A 117 0.91 -11.44 -2.70
C GLY A 117 -0.02 -12.39 -1.93
N ILE A 118 -1.16 -11.91 -1.46
CA ILE A 118 -2.14 -12.71 -0.73
C ILE A 118 -3.08 -13.40 -1.74
N LYS A 119 -2.91 -14.71 -1.91
CA LYS A 119 -3.72 -15.54 -2.81
C LYS A 119 -4.56 -16.55 -2.05
N TYR A 120 -4.11 -16.98 -0.89
CA TYR A 120 -4.74 -18.00 -0.06
C TYR A 120 -4.79 -17.54 1.39
N SER A 121 -5.67 -18.16 2.19
CA SER A 121 -5.79 -17.89 3.63
C SER A 121 -4.46 -18.11 4.38
N GLY A 122 -3.66 -19.07 3.96
CA GLY A 122 -2.32 -19.31 4.51
C GLY A 122 -1.35 -18.14 4.30
N ASP A 123 -1.47 -17.40 3.20
CA ASP A 123 -0.64 -16.20 2.96
C ASP A 123 -1.01 -15.08 3.94
N PHE A 124 -2.31 -14.95 4.23
CA PHE A 124 -2.80 -14.02 5.25
C PHE A 124 -2.19 -14.37 6.62
N ALA A 125 -2.30 -15.62 7.04
CA ALA A 125 -1.76 -16.07 8.33
C ALA A 125 -0.24 -15.84 8.43
N LYS A 126 0.51 -16.11 7.35
CA LYS A 126 1.95 -15.83 7.29
C LYS A 126 2.28 -14.36 7.40
N ALA A 127 1.51 -13.47 6.76
CA ALA A 127 1.72 -12.04 6.83
C ALA A 127 1.53 -11.51 8.26
N ILE A 128 0.49 -11.96 8.97
CA ILE A 128 0.26 -11.62 10.37
C ILE A 128 1.37 -12.20 11.27
N ALA A 129 1.76 -13.46 11.06
CA ALA A 129 2.86 -14.09 11.80
C ALA A 129 4.21 -13.40 11.57
N ALA A 130 4.41 -12.77 10.40
CA ALA A 130 5.59 -11.95 10.11
C ALA A 130 5.57 -10.56 10.78
N GLY A 131 4.51 -10.22 11.52
CA GLY A 131 4.39 -8.96 12.27
C GLY A 131 3.52 -7.88 11.61
N ALA A 132 2.81 -8.19 10.51
CA ALA A 132 1.85 -7.25 9.96
C ALA A 132 0.60 -7.16 10.85
N SER A 133 0.10 -5.95 11.08
CA SER A 133 -1.15 -5.73 11.84
C SER A 133 -2.39 -5.99 11.02
N CYS A 134 -2.31 -5.79 9.69
CA CYS A 134 -3.36 -6.14 8.75
C CYS A 134 -2.77 -6.41 7.36
N VAL A 135 -3.62 -6.88 6.45
CA VAL A 135 -3.25 -7.16 5.07
C VAL A 135 -4.12 -6.38 4.10
N MET A 136 -3.54 -5.98 2.97
CA MET A 136 -4.28 -5.44 1.84
C MET A 136 -4.39 -6.53 0.77
N VAL A 137 -5.61 -6.85 0.39
CA VAL A 137 -5.92 -7.86 -0.61
C VAL A 137 -6.58 -7.22 -1.83
N GLY A 138 -6.23 -7.70 -3.01
CA GLY A 138 -6.81 -7.24 -4.27
C GLY A 138 -7.53 -8.38 -4.99
N SER A 139 -6.77 -9.24 -5.68
CA SER A 139 -7.32 -10.31 -6.53
C SER A 139 -8.24 -11.28 -5.79
N LEU A 140 -8.04 -11.49 -4.49
CA LEU A 140 -8.86 -12.39 -3.69
C LEU A 140 -10.32 -11.90 -3.59
N LEU A 141 -10.55 -10.58 -3.64
CA LEU A 141 -11.88 -9.96 -3.58
C LEU A 141 -12.35 -9.43 -4.93
N ALA A 142 -11.52 -9.45 -5.98
CA ALA A 142 -11.85 -8.85 -7.27
C ALA A 142 -13.01 -9.53 -7.99
N GLY A 143 -13.32 -10.79 -7.68
CA GLY A 143 -14.41 -11.54 -8.25
C GLY A 143 -15.71 -11.57 -7.43
N THR A 144 -15.76 -10.89 -6.29
CA THR A 144 -16.97 -10.83 -5.44
C THR A 144 -18.07 -10.00 -6.08
N ASP A 145 -19.30 -10.17 -5.64
CA ASP A 145 -20.45 -9.44 -6.18
C ASP A 145 -20.33 -7.94 -5.93
N GLU A 146 -19.73 -7.53 -4.81
CA GLU A 146 -19.53 -6.14 -4.42
C GLU A 146 -18.41 -5.45 -5.23
N ALA A 147 -17.49 -6.21 -5.83
CA ALA A 147 -16.44 -5.62 -6.66
C ALA A 147 -17.04 -5.05 -7.96
N PRO A 148 -16.62 -3.83 -8.37
CA PRO A 148 -17.11 -3.24 -9.62
C PRO A 148 -16.63 -4.03 -10.84
N GLY A 149 -17.37 -3.90 -11.96
CA GLY A 149 -17.03 -4.52 -13.23
C GLY A 149 -18.11 -5.49 -13.71
N GLU A 150 -18.16 -5.67 -15.03
CA GLU A 150 -19.09 -6.58 -15.67
C GLU A 150 -18.66 -8.04 -15.46
N VAL A 151 -19.65 -8.90 -15.27
CA VAL A 151 -19.43 -10.35 -15.24
C VAL A 151 -19.36 -10.86 -16.68
N LEU A 152 -18.26 -11.47 -17.05
CA LEU A 152 -18.03 -12.08 -18.34
C LEU A 152 -18.00 -13.60 -18.21
N TYR A 153 -18.40 -14.30 -19.25
CA TYR A 153 -18.29 -15.76 -19.33
C TYR A 153 -17.08 -16.11 -20.20
N TYR A 154 -16.11 -16.79 -19.59
CA TYR A 154 -14.91 -17.25 -20.28
C TYR A 154 -14.61 -18.72 -19.91
N GLN A 155 -14.50 -19.59 -20.92
CA GLN A 155 -14.25 -21.01 -20.75
C GLN A 155 -15.17 -21.70 -19.71
N GLY A 156 -16.48 -21.37 -19.74
CA GLY A 156 -17.49 -21.95 -18.84
C GLY A 156 -17.46 -21.44 -17.41
N ARG A 157 -16.73 -20.34 -17.14
CA ARG A 157 -16.64 -19.72 -15.81
C ARG A 157 -17.05 -18.25 -15.88
N SER A 158 -17.71 -17.77 -14.84
CA SER A 158 -17.93 -16.35 -14.62
C SER A 158 -16.64 -15.70 -14.15
N VAL A 159 -16.23 -14.63 -14.81
CA VAL A 159 -15.02 -13.87 -14.49
C VAL A 159 -15.31 -12.37 -14.50
N LYS A 160 -14.52 -11.61 -13.76
CA LYS A 160 -14.48 -10.14 -13.86
C LYS A 160 -13.10 -9.68 -14.33
N ASN A 161 -13.04 -8.61 -15.11
CA ASN A 161 -11.77 -7.99 -15.47
C ASN A 161 -11.15 -7.35 -14.22
N TYR A 162 -9.88 -7.67 -13.97
CA TYR A 162 -9.11 -7.12 -12.86
C TYR A 162 -7.84 -6.45 -13.38
N ARG A 163 -7.64 -5.18 -13.02
CA ARG A 163 -6.48 -4.38 -13.45
C ARG A 163 -5.92 -3.57 -12.31
N GLY A 164 -4.62 -3.25 -12.38
CA GLY A 164 -3.98 -2.36 -11.41
C GLY A 164 -4.33 -0.90 -11.65
N MET A 165 -4.34 -0.10 -10.57
CA MET A 165 -4.59 1.34 -10.63
C MET A 165 -3.53 2.10 -11.44
N GLY A 166 -2.29 1.56 -11.54
CA GLY A 166 -1.22 2.11 -12.37
C GLY A 166 -1.23 1.64 -13.84
N SER A 167 -2.23 0.87 -14.26
CA SER A 167 -2.34 0.44 -15.66
C SER A 167 -2.87 1.59 -16.55
N VAL A 168 -2.48 1.57 -17.84
CA VAL A 168 -2.93 2.58 -18.82
C VAL A 168 -4.46 2.69 -18.83
N GLY A 169 -5.16 1.55 -18.82
CA GLY A 169 -6.62 1.53 -18.84
C GLY A 169 -7.30 2.01 -17.53
N ALA A 170 -6.55 2.16 -16.42
CA ALA A 170 -7.07 2.73 -15.19
C ALA A 170 -6.76 4.22 -15.06
N MET A 171 -5.76 4.72 -15.80
CA MET A 171 -5.33 6.12 -15.81
C MET A 171 -5.97 6.95 -16.94
N ALA A 172 -6.59 6.28 -17.94
CA ALA A 172 -7.38 6.90 -19.00
C ALA A 172 -8.79 7.22 -18.50
#